data_0cfdea4f06e2e0ac31ae17a05fb3537e
#
_entry.id   0cfdea4f06e2e0ac31ae17a05fb3537e
#
_cell.length_a   1.000
_cell.length_b   1.000
_cell.length_c   1.000
_cell.angle_alpha   90.00
_cell.angle_beta   90.00
_cell.angle_gamma   90.00
#
_symmetry.space_group_name_H-M   'P 1'
#
loop_
_entity.id
_entity.type
_entity.pdbx_description
1 polymer ?
#
loop_
_entity_poly.entity_id
_entity_poly.type
_entity_poly.pdbx_seq_one_letter_code
_entity_poly.pdbx_strand_id
1 'polypeptide(L)'
;QGRYQYADSVTCSEEGAEEGWIAVNGKKVRIYAEKDANNCPWKELDVDVVLECTGFYCSKEKSMAHINAGAKKVIISAPAGKDLKTIVYNVNHKTLTKDDQVISAASCTTNCLAPMAHALNNYAPIQSGIMTTVHAYTGDQMVLDGPHRKGDLRRARAAACSIVPNSTGAAKAIGLVIPELNGKLIGSAQRVPVPTGSTTILVAVVKSDEEVTPASINAAMKAASNESYGYTEEP
;
A
#
# COMPACT_ATOMS: atom_id res chain seq x y z
N GLN A 1 -2.19 -0.34 -21.32
CA GLN A 1 -1.57 -0.20 -20.00
C GLN A 1 -2.44 0.58 -18.99
N GLY A 2 -3.72 0.60 -19.18
CA GLY A 2 -4.72 1.09 -18.25
C GLY A 2 -4.79 2.61 -18.04
N ARG A 3 -3.81 3.36 -18.48
CA ARG A 3 -3.83 4.82 -18.35
C ARG A 3 -4.93 5.39 -19.22
N TYR A 4 -5.82 6.14 -18.60
CA TYR A 4 -6.95 6.80 -19.28
C TYR A 4 -7.86 5.86 -20.08
N GLN A 5 -7.89 4.59 -19.72
CA GLN A 5 -8.71 3.58 -20.40
C GLN A 5 -10.20 3.96 -20.43
N TYR A 6 -10.67 4.68 -19.43
CA TYR A 6 -12.07 5.11 -19.27
C TYR A 6 -12.23 6.63 -19.36
N ALA A 7 -11.32 7.32 -20.06
CA ALA A 7 -11.33 8.79 -20.13
C ALA A 7 -12.68 9.33 -20.63
N ASP A 8 -13.31 8.67 -21.61
CA ASP A 8 -14.59 9.09 -22.17
C ASP A 8 -15.77 8.98 -21.18
N SER A 9 -15.61 8.21 -20.11
CA SER A 9 -16.61 8.08 -19.05
C SER A 9 -16.43 9.10 -17.91
N VAL A 10 -15.40 9.95 -18.00
CA VAL A 10 -15.08 10.95 -16.98
C VAL A 10 -15.33 12.34 -17.56
N THR A 11 -16.14 13.12 -16.85
CA THR A 11 -16.38 14.54 -17.14
C THR A 11 -16.10 15.37 -15.89
N CYS A 12 -15.95 16.68 -16.03
CA CYS A 12 -15.72 17.59 -14.92
C CYS A 12 -16.48 18.91 -15.11
N SER A 13 -16.55 19.71 -14.05
CA SER A 13 -17.02 21.10 -14.11
C SER A 13 -16.10 21.94 -14.98
N GLU A 14 -16.62 23.03 -15.53
CA GLU A 14 -15.83 24.04 -16.24
C GLU A 14 -14.85 24.74 -15.30
N GLU A 15 -13.77 25.29 -15.85
CA GLU A 15 -12.82 26.09 -15.10
C GLU A 15 -13.53 27.36 -14.56
N GLY A 16 -13.32 27.65 -13.27
CA GLY A 16 -13.95 28.77 -12.59
C GLY A 16 -15.39 28.52 -12.11
N ALA A 17 -15.90 27.30 -12.23
CA ALA A 17 -17.20 26.96 -11.64
C ALA A 17 -17.17 27.16 -10.10
N GLU A 18 -18.26 27.72 -9.57
CA GLU A 18 -18.41 28.00 -8.13
C GLU A 18 -18.29 26.72 -7.28
N GLU A 19 -18.71 25.58 -7.82
CA GLU A 19 -18.53 24.25 -7.24
C GLU A 19 -17.82 23.32 -8.22
N GLY A 20 -16.59 22.87 -7.87
CA GLY A 20 -15.86 21.88 -8.62
C GLY A 20 -16.47 20.48 -8.44
N TRP A 21 -16.58 19.71 -9.53
CA TRP A 21 -16.96 18.31 -9.50
C TRP A 21 -16.30 17.51 -10.62
N ILE A 22 -16.20 16.21 -10.39
CA ILE A 22 -15.93 15.21 -11.43
C ILE A 22 -17.12 14.25 -11.50
N ALA A 23 -17.38 13.70 -12.66
CA ALA A 23 -18.34 12.62 -12.80
C ALA A 23 -17.69 11.41 -13.48
N VAL A 24 -17.94 10.24 -12.92
CA VAL A 24 -17.49 8.96 -13.47
C VAL A 24 -18.73 8.12 -13.77
N ASN A 25 -18.89 7.68 -14.99
CA ASN A 25 -20.10 6.97 -15.46
C ASN A 25 -21.40 7.70 -15.07
N GLY A 26 -21.42 9.03 -15.22
CA GLY A 26 -22.57 9.89 -14.89
C GLY A 26 -22.77 10.18 -13.39
N LYS A 27 -22.05 9.54 -12.49
CA LYS A 27 -22.12 9.80 -11.06
C LYS A 27 -21.21 10.96 -10.69
N LYS A 28 -21.81 12.09 -10.30
CA LYS A 28 -21.07 13.29 -9.88
C LYS A 28 -20.49 13.13 -8.47
N VAL A 29 -19.24 13.58 -8.31
CA VAL A 29 -18.54 13.68 -7.05
C VAL A 29 -18.03 15.12 -6.89
N ARG A 30 -18.38 15.77 -5.81
CA ARG A 30 -17.93 17.14 -5.50
C ARG A 30 -16.45 17.14 -5.17
N ILE A 31 -15.74 18.18 -5.60
CA ILE A 31 -14.33 18.42 -5.29
C ILE A 31 -14.26 19.59 -4.30
N TYR A 32 -13.46 19.41 -3.26
CA TYR A 32 -13.11 20.44 -2.30
C TYR A 32 -11.62 20.74 -2.39
N ALA A 33 -11.24 22.01 -2.30
CA ALA A 33 -9.85 22.46 -2.32
C ALA A 33 -9.45 22.98 -0.93
N GLU A 34 -9.49 22.09 0.08
CA GLU A 34 -9.14 22.42 1.46
C GLU A 34 -7.73 21.86 1.80
N LYS A 35 -6.88 22.74 2.30
CA LYS A 35 -5.49 22.39 2.63
C LYS A 35 -5.36 21.78 4.02
N ASP A 36 -6.16 22.25 4.97
CA ASP A 36 -6.15 21.75 6.34
C ASP A 36 -7.31 20.78 6.55
N ALA A 37 -6.97 19.54 6.85
CA ALA A 37 -7.97 18.48 7.06
C ALA A 37 -9.00 18.81 8.18
N ASN A 38 -8.64 19.65 9.16
CA ASN A 38 -9.56 20.09 10.20
C ASN A 38 -10.75 20.91 9.65
N ASN A 39 -10.58 21.54 8.49
CA ASN A 39 -11.59 22.40 7.87
C ASN A 39 -12.40 21.67 6.79
N CYS A 40 -12.10 20.39 6.53
CA CYS A 40 -12.88 19.60 5.58
C CYS A 40 -14.33 19.43 6.06
N PRO A 41 -15.34 19.47 5.16
CA PRO A 41 -16.74 19.44 5.55
C PRO A 41 -17.28 18.03 5.88
N TRP A 42 -16.46 17.19 6.55
CA TRP A 42 -16.81 15.79 6.80
C TRP A 42 -18.07 15.63 7.65
N LYS A 43 -18.24 16.50 8.64
CA LYS A 43 -19.44 16.49 9.49
C LYS A 43 -20.71 16.87 8.71
N GLU A 44 -20.63 17.90 7.88
CA GLU A 44 -21.74 18.38 7.05
C GLU A 44 -22.19 17.32 6.04
N LEU A 45 -21.21 16.59 5.48
CA LEU A 45 -21.43 15.55 4.49
C LEU A 45 -21.72 14.17 5.10
N ASP A 46 -21.78 14.05 6.43
CA ASP A 46 -21.92 12.78 7.18
C ASP A 46 -20.98 11.69 6.67
N VAL A 47 -19.69 12.02 6.54
CA VAL A 47 -18.67 11.11 5.98
C VAL A 47 -18.36 9.98 6.95
N ASP A 48 -18.61 8.75 6.56
CA ASP A 48 -18.29 7.56 7.34
C ASP A 48 -16.78 7.26 7.33
N VAL A 49 -16.14 7.30 6.15
CA VAL A 49 -14.75 6.89 5.97
C VAL A 49 -14.02 7.89 5.10
N VAL A 50 -12.87 8.37 5.59
CA VAL A 50 -11.90 9.14 4.80
C VAL A 50 -10.76 8.22 4.38
N LEU A 51 -10.45 8.20 3.09
CA LEU A 51 -9.21 7.61 2.57
C LEU A 51 -8.14 8.70 2.53
N GLU A 52 -7.17 8.62 3.45
CA GLU A 52 -6.05 9.56 3.49
C GLU A 52 -4.97 9.12 2.49
N CYS A 53 -4.94 9.79 1.35
CA CYS A 53 -4.05 9.49 0.23
C CYS A 53 -3.05 10.60 -0.09
N THR A 54 -2.96 11.65 0.74
CA THR A 54 -2.11 12.82 0.49
C THR A 54 -0.64 12.59 0.84
N GLY A 55 -0.37 11.67 1.76
CA GLY A 55 0.96 11.43 2.31
C GLY A 55 1.38 12.44 3.41
N PHE A 56 0.52 13.39 3.78
CA PHE A 56 0.81 14.39 4.84
C PHE A 56 0.34 13.95 6.22
N TYR A 57 -0.78 13.24 6.30
CA TYR A 57 -1.42 12.80 7.54
C TYR A 57 -1.12 11.33 7.87
N CYS A 58 0.11 10.88 7.60
CA CYS A 58 0.55 9.48 7.78
C CYS A 58 0.95 9.14 9.22
N SER A 59 0.14 9.51 10.21
CA SER A 59 0.22 9.06 11.60
C SER A 59 -1.15 9.16 12.26
N LYS A 60 -1.35 8.45 13.36
CA LYS A 60 -2.61 8.52 14.13
C LYS A 60 -2.89 9.96 14.54
N GLU A 61 -1.90 10.63 15.16
CA GLU A 61 -2.02 12.00 15.64
C GLU A 61 -2.47 12.97 14.53
N LYS A 62 -1.78 12.95 13.38
CA LYS A 62 -2.12 13.83 12.25
C LYS A 62 -3.49 13.51 11.67
N SER A 63 -3.82 12.23 11.49
CA SER A 63 -5.10 11.79 10.93
C SER A 63 -6.31 12.13 11.82
N MET A 64 -6.08 12.42 13.10
CA MET A 64 -7.15 12.94 13.97
C MET A 64 -7.74 14.25 13.46
N ALA A 65 -7.05 15.01 12.62
CA ALA A 65 -7.62 16.19 11.97
C ALA A 65 -8.91 15.87 11.18
N HIS A 66 -8.93 14.75 10.47
CA HIS A 66 -10.15 14.29 9.77
C HIS A 66 -11.26 13.86 10.73
N ILE A 67 -10.91 13.21 11.84
CA ILE A 67 -11.88 12.84 12.89
C ILE A 67 -12.47 14.09 13.54
N ASN A 68 -11.62 15.08 13.86
CA ASN A 68 -12.04 16.36 14.43
C ASN A 68 -12.97 17.13 13.47
N ALA A 69 -12.73 17.01 12.15
CA ALA A 69 -13.59 17.56 11.11
C ALA A 69 -14.94 16.82 10.94
N GLY A 70 -15.11 15.67 11.63
CA GLY A 70 -16.36 14.92 11.69
C GLY A 70 -16.41 13.60 10.94
N ALA A 71 -15.31 13.14 10.36
CA ALA A 71 -15.24 11.79 9.79
C ALA A 71 -15.32 10.72 10.90
N LYS A 72 -16.02 9.61 10.65
CA LYS A 72 -16.16 8.53 11.65
C LYS A 72 -14.91 7.62 11.69
N LYS A 73 -14.26 7.40 10.53
CA LYS A 73 -13.08 6.55 10.37
C LYS A 73 -12.10 7.18 9.38
N VAL A 74 -10.80 6.86 9.54
CA VAL A 74 -9.74 7.23 8.59
C VAL A 74 -8.92 6.00 8.23
N ILE A 75 -8.73 5.77 6.94
CA ILE A 75 -7.84 4.74 6.40
C ILE A 75 -6.68 5.44 5.70
N ILE A 76 -5.49 5.32 6.26
CA ILE A 76 -4.26 5.88 5.69
C ILE A 76 -3.73 4.93 4.62
N SER A 77 -3.62 5.38 3.36
CA SER A 77 -3.12 4.57 2.23
C SER A 77 -1.59 4.46 2.19
N ALA A 78 -0.95 4.49 3.36
CA ALA A 78 0.51 4.45 3.53
C ALA A 78 0.89 3.86 4.89
N PRO A 79 2.16 3.45 5.10
CA PRO A 79 2.66 3.11 6.43
C PRO A 79 2.53 4.30 7.39
N ALA A 80 2.02 4.08 8.59
CA ALA A 80 1.61 5.17 9.48
C ALA A 80 2.04 5.00 10.95
N GLY A 81 3.16 4.35 11.20
CA GLY A 81 3.70 4.17 12.55
C GLY A 81 3.26 2.87 13.23
N LYS A 82 3.46 2.80 14.54
CA LYS A 82 3.19 1.59 15.36
C LYS A 82 2.05 1.79 16.36
N ASP A 83 1.56 3.00 16.49
CA ASP A 83 0.53 3.44 17.44
C ASP A 83 -0.90 3.24 16.92
N LEU A 84 -1.02 2.65 15.74
CA LEU A 84 -2.27 2.28 15.09
C LEU A 84 -2.12 0.94 14.37
N LYS A 85 -3.24 0.28 14.10
CA LYS A 85 -3.22 -1.00 13.40
C LYS A 85 -2.82 -0.84 11.93
N THR A 86 -1.90 -1.69 11.49
CA THR A 86 -1.56 -1.87 10.07
C THR A 86 -2.31 -3.09 9.55
N ILE A 87 -3.15 -2.89 8.55
CA ILE A 87 -4.06 -3.90 8.02
C ILE A 87 -3.71 -4.24 6.58
N VAL A 88 -3.64 -5.53 6.31
CA VAL A 88 -3.68 -6.11 4.96
C VAL A 88 -4.94 -6.96 4.86
N TYR A 89 -5.82 -6.60 3.94
CA TYR A 89 -7.09 -7.31 3.76
C TYR A 89 -6.85 -8.79 3.41
N ASN A 90 -7.69 -9.67 3.93
CA ASN A 90 -7.57 -11.14 3.86
C ASN A 90 -6.31 -11.75 4.50
N VAL A 91 -5.53 -10.94 5.24
CA VAL A 91 -4.45 -11.45 6.11
C VAL A 91 -4.81 -11.22 7.58
N ASN A 92 -4.93 -9.96 7.99
CA ASN A 92 -5.19 -9.62 9.40
C ASN A 92 -6.40 -8.70 9.63
N HIS A 93 -7.25 -8.47 8.61
CA HIS A 93 -8.41 -7.56 8.72
C HIS A 93 -9.39 -7.95 9.84
N LYS A 94 -9.46 -9.22 10.21
CA LYS A 94 -10.30 -9.73 11.31
C LYS A 94 -9.85 -9.24 12.70
N THR A 95 -8.67 -8.62 12.79
CA THR A 95 -8.21 -7.99 14.04
C THR A 95 -8.83 -6.62 14.30
N LEU A 96 -9.54 -6.06 13.30
CA LEU A 96 -10.23 -4.78 13.44
C LEU A 96 -11.37 -4.85 14.44
N THR A 97 -11.52 -3.79 15.20
CA THR A 97 -12.61 -3.59 16.13
C THR A 97 -13.36 -2.29 15.81
N LYS A 98 -14.51 -2.08 16.45
CA LYS A 98 -15.28 -0.84 16.30
C LYS A 98 -14.53 0.39 16.80
N ASP A 99 -13.59 0.22 17.73
CA ASP A 99 -12.82 1.30 18.36
C ASP A 99 -11.65 1.79 17.51
N ASP A 100 -11.30 1.06 16.45
CA ASP A 100 -10.24 1.46 15.52
C ASP A 100 -10.75 2.58 14.62
N GLN A 101 -10.52 3.84 15.02
CA GLN A 101 -10.93 5.01 14.25
C GLN A 101 -9.95 5.34 13.12
N VAL A 102 -8.65 5.13 13.34
CA VAL A 102 -7.60 5.40 12.37
C VAL A 102 -6.77 4.13 12.17
N ILE A 103 -6.63 3.69 10.93
CA ILE A 103 -5.84 2.52 10.56
C ILE A 103 -4.92 2.83 9.39
N SER A 104 -3.86 2.04 9.24
CA SER A 104 -3.00 2.04 8.06
C SER A 104 -3.35 0.86 7.16
N ALA A 105 -3.53 1.10 5.88
CA ALA A 105 -3.63 0.07 4.84
C ALA A 105 -2.25 -0.43 4.35
N ALA A 106 -1.19 -0.19 5.12
CA ALA A 106 0.19 -0.57 4.83
C ALA A 106 0.76 0.08 3.55
N SER A 107 1.89 -0.44 3.06
CA SER A 107 2.46 -0.06 1.77
C SER A 107 2.07 -1.03 0.66
N CYS A 108 2.24 -0.62 -0.59
CA CYS A 108 2.07 -1.49 -1.76
C CYS A 108 2.90 -2.78 -1.64
N THR A 109 4.17 -2.66 -1.25
CA THR A 109 5.06 -3.83 -1.07
C THR A 109 4.60 -4.72 0.08
N THR A 110 4.11 -4.16 1.19
CA THR A 110 3.57 -4.96 2.31
C THR A 110 2.30 -5.70 1.89
N ASN A 111 1.42 -5.07 1.11
CA ASN A 111 0.22 -5.72 0.58
C ASN A 111 0.53 -6.85 -0.42
N CYS A 112 1.66 -6.77 -1.13
CA CYS A 112 2.15 -7.85 -1.98
C CYS A 112 2.80 -8.99 -1.18
N LEU A 113 3.66 -8.64 -0.21
CA LEU A 113 4.43 -9.61 0.57
C LEU A 113 3.57 -10.39 1.58
N ALA A 114 2.65 -9.72 2.26
CA ALA A 114 1.93 -10.31 3.38
C ALA A 114 1.08 -11.53 3.00
N PRO A 115 0.28 -11.51 1.92
CA PRO A 115 -0.46 -12.70 1.49
C PRO A 115 0.45 -13.88 1.18
N MET A 116 1.52 -13.65 0.42
CA MET A 116 2.49 -14.68 0.05
C MET A 116 3.21 -15.26 1.28
N ALA A 117 3.70 -14.38 2.16
CA ALA A 117 4.36 -14.80 3.39
C ALA A 117 3.42 -15.53 4.34
N HIS A 118 2.14 -15.10 4.43
CA HIS A 118 1.12 -15.74 5.23
C HIS A 118 0.80 -17.16 4.72
N ALA A 119 0.60 -17.31 3.41
CA ALA A 119 0.36 -18.62 2.80
C ALA A 119 1.54 -19.57 3.03
N LEU A 120 2.77 -19.11 2.79
CA LEU A 120 3.97 -19.92 3.02
C LEU A 120 4.14 -20.28 4.50
N ASN A 121 3.97 -19.33 5.41
CA ASN A 121 4.14 -19.55 6.85
C ASN A 121 3.10 -20.53 7.42
N ASN A 122 1.88 -20.53 6.88
CA ASN A 122 0.84 -21.49 7.26
C ASN A 122 1.13 -22.90 6.73
N TYR A 123 1.75 -23.00 5.55
CA TYR A 123 2.15 -24.28 4.96
C TYR A 123 3.41 -24.84 5.64
N ALA A 124 4.45 -24.04 5.77
CA ALA A 124 5.72 -24.41 6.39
C ALA A 124 6.29 -23.16 7.12
N PRO A 125 6.36 -23.17 8.47
CA PRO A 125 6.76 -22.00 9.25
C PRO A 125 8.10 -21.39 8.82
N ILE A 126 8.08 -20.11 8.46
CA ILE A 126 9.27 -19.36 8.07
C ILE A 126 10.16 -19.14 9.29
N GLN A 127 11.43 -19.51 9.17
CA GLN A 127 12.47 -19.29 10.16
C GLN A 127 13.22 -17.98 9.93
N SER A 128 13.59 -17.73 8.67
CA SER A 128 14.25 -16.50 8.23
C SER A 128 14.02 -16.30 6.73
N GLY A 129 14.25 -15.08 6.26
CA GLY A 129 14.13 -14.83 4.82
C GLY A 129 14.59 -13.45 4.39
N ILE A 130 14.75 -13.32 3.08
CA ILE A 130 15.09 -12.08 2.39
C ILE A 130 14.01 -11.81 1.37
N MET A 131 13.43 -10.62 1.41
CA MET A 131 12.56 -10.15 0.34
C MET A 131 13.26 -9.08 -0.50
N THR A 132 13.08 -9.15 -1.79
CA THR A 132 13.52 -8.12 -2.72
C THR A 132 12.35 -7.68 -3.58
N THR A 133 12.11 -6.37 -3.67
CA THR A 133 11.13 -5.83 -4.61
C THR A 133 11.84 -5.13 -5.75
N VAL A 134 11.58 -5.59 -6.98
CA VAL A 134 11.88 -4.88 -8.22
C VAL A 134 10.67 -3.99 -8.51
N HIS A 135 10.82 -2.70 -8.25
CA HIS A 135 9.68 -1.80 -8.06
C HIS A 135 9.64 -0.72 -9.14
N ALA A 136 8.47 -0.50 -9.71
CA ALA A 136 8.23 0.65 -10.58
C ALA A 136 8.63 1.95 -9.87
N TYR A 137 9.12 2.94 -10.61
CA TYR A 137 9.36 4.26 -10.03
C TYR A 137 8.04 4.93 -9.62
N THR A 138 8.11 5.79 -8.61
CA THR A 138 6.94 6.51 -8.09
C THR A 138 7.25 7.98 -7.89
N GLY A 139 6.25 8.81 -7.64
CA GLY A 139 6.39 10.23 -7.32
C GLY A 139 7.21 10.55 -6.06
N ASP A 140 7.65 9.53 -5.31
CA ASP A 140 8.62 9.67 -4.23
C ASP A 140 10.05 9.94 -4.76
N GLN A 141 10.34 9.64 -6.01
CA GLN A 141 11.62 9.87 -6.66
C GLN A 141 11.60 11.12 -7.54
N MET A 142 12.79 11.65 -7.85
CA MET A 142 12.94 12.65 -8.91
C MET A 142 12.83 11.99 -10.28
N VAL A 143 12.00 12.52 -11.16
CA VAL A 143 11.84 12.01 -12.54
C VAL A 143 13.12 12.30 -13.34
N LEU A 144 13.63 13.52 -13.24
CA LEU A 144 14.95 13.92 -13.73
C LEU A 144 15.95 13.96 -12.58
N ASP A 145 17.26 13.93 -12.87
CA ASP A 145 18.28 14.17 -11.86
C ASP A 145 18.07 15.55 -11.22
N GLY A 146 18.08 15.59 -9.90
CA GLY A 146 17.89 16.82 -9.15
C GLY A 146 17.79 16.61 -7.64
N PRO A 147 17.81 17.68 -6.85
CA PRO A 147 17.77 17.58 -5.40
C PRO A 147 16.45 16.96 -4.93
N HIS A 148 16.55 15.90 -4.14
CA HIS A 148 15.38 15.23 -3.57
C HIS A 148 14.85 16.00 -2.36
N ARG A 149 13.51 16.10 -2.22
CA ARG A 149 12.84 16.90 -1.18
C ARG A 149 13.25 16.54 0.25
N LYS A 150 13.65 15.28 0.49
CA LYS A 150 14.08 14.77 1.80
C LYS A 150 15.58 14.51 1.87
N GLY A 151 16.38 15.02 0.91
CA GLY A 151 17.82 14.86 0.87
C GLY A 151 18.33 13.44 0.56
N ASP A 152 17.49 12.53 0.08
CA ASP A 152 17.91 11.19 -0.29
C ASP A 152 18.59 11.23 -1.67
N LEU A 153 19.93 11.06 -1.67
CA LEU A 153 20.75 11.13 -2.88
C LEU A 153 20.47 10.02 -3.89
N ARG A 154 19.98 8.86 -3.44
CA ARG A 154 19.58 7.77 -4.34
C ARG A 154 18.30 8.11 -5.08
N ARG A 155 17.30 8.65 -4.35
CA ARG A 155 16.03 9.11 -4.94
C ARG A 155 16.16 10.38 -5.78
N ALA A 156 17.33 11.03 -5.76
CA ALA A 156 17.66 12.19 -6.58
C ALA A 156 18.05 11.85 -8.03
N ARG A 157 18.20 10.57 -8.36
CA ARG A 157 18.59 10.10 -9.70
C ARG A 157 17.37 9.95 -10.61
N ALA A 158 17.57 10.20 -11.91
CA ALA A 158 16.52 10.12 -12.94
C ALA A 158 15.77 8.78 -12.91
N ALA A 159 14.57 8.78 -12.37
CA ALA A 159 13.78 7.58 -12.09
C ALA A 159 13.39 6.81 -13.36
N ALA A 160 13.20 7.53 -14.48
CA ALA A 160 12.77 6.97 -15.75
C ALA A 160 13.89 6.28 -16.56
N CYS A 161 15.15 6.37 -16.11
CA CYS A 161 16.30 5.78 -16.81
C CYS A 161 17.36 5.18 -15.89
N SER A 162 17.11 5.14 -14.58
CA SER A 162 18.08 4.62 -13.60
C SER A 162 17.49 3.45 -12.81
N ILE A 163 18.37 2.47 -12.47
CA ILE A 163 18.09 1.49 -11.43
C ILE A 163 18.56 2.11 -10.11
N VAL A 164 17.63 2.32 -9.16
CA VAL A 164 17.88 3.00 -7.91
C VAL A 164 17.72 2.06 -6.73
N PRO A 165 18.82 1.66 -6.05
CA PRO A 165 18.72 0.90 -4.80
C PRO A 165 18.02 1.73 -3.73
N ASN A 166 17.07 1.12 -3.05
CA ASN A 166 16.21 1.80 -2.10
C ASN A 166 16.03 0.98 -0.82
N SER A 167 15.82 1.67 0.29
CA SER A 167 15.35 1.02 1.49
C SER A 167 13.87 0.66 1.36
N THR A 168 13.45 -0.43 1.97
CA THR A 168 12.04 -0.78 2.13
C THR A 168 11.72 -1.10 3.58
N GLY A 169 10.64 -0.53 4.08
CA GLY A 169 10.09 -0.87 5.40
C GLY A 169 9.22 -2.13 5.40
N ALA A 170 8.93 -2.72 4.24
CA ALA A 170 7.98 -3.81 4.10
C ALA A 170 8.35 -5.06 4.91
N ALA A 171 9.64 -5.45 4.91
CA ALA A 171 10.11 -6.58 5.70
C ALA A 171 9.97 -6.36 7.22
N LYS A 172 10.11 -5.11 7.69
CA LYS A 172 9.86 -4.76 9.10
C LYS A 172 8.38 -4.66 9.40
N ALA A 173 7.60 -4.13 8.45
CA ALA A 173 6.16 -3.95 8.60
C ALA A 173 5.40 -5.28 8.60
N ILE A 174 5.99 -6.36 8.05
CA ILE A 174 5.36 -7.68 8.04
C ILE A 174 5.02 -8.15 9.46
N GLY A 175 5.86 -7.86 10.45
CA GLY A 175 5.61 -8.20 11.86
C GLY A 175 4.43 -7.47 12.50
N LEU A 176 3.96 -6.36 11.89
CA LEU A 176 2.73 -5.67 12.32
C LEU A 176 1.47 -6.37 11.79
N VAL A 177 1.60 -7.12 10.71
CA VAL A 177 0.51 -7.81 10.02
C VAL A 177 0.46 -9.29 10.39
N ILE A 178 1.65 -9.91 10.47
CA ILE A 178 1.85 -11.32 10.82
C ILE A 178 2.88 -11.35 11.97
N PRO A 179 2.44 -11.30 13.24
CA PRO A 179 3.33 -11.18 14.41
C PRO A 179 4.40 -12.27 14.50
N GLU A 180 4.11 -13.48 14.02
CA GLU A 180 5.04 -14.62 14.03
C GLU A 180 6.26 -14.40 13.12
N LEU A 181 6.17 -13.45 12.18
CA LEU A 181 7.26 -13.11 11.27
C LEU A 181 8.07 -11.88 11.73
N ASN A 182 7.78 -11.37 12.93
CA ASN A 182 8.52 -10.23 13.45
C ASN A 182 10.02 -10.55 13.60
N GLY A 183 10.87 -9.75 12.95
CA GLY A 183 12.32 -9.92 12.98
C GLY A 183 12.88 -11.05 12.11
N LYS A 184 12.05 -11.87 11.46
CA LYS A 184 12.49 -12.99 10.63
C LYS A 184 12.84 -12.61 9.19
N LEU A 185 12.34 -11.47 8.70
CA LEU A 185 12.55 -11.02 7.32
C LEU A 185 13.39 -9.74 7.27
N ILE A 186 14.33 -9.71 6.34
CA ILE A 186 15.02 -8.50 5.90
C ILE A 186 14.61 -8.19 4.47
N GLY A 187 14.80 -6.93 4.03
CA GLY A 187 14.34 -6.55 2.69
C GLY A 187 15.15 -5.46 2.03
N SER A 188 15.19 -5.54 0.70
CA SER A 188 15.74 -4.53 -0.18
C SER A 188 14.75 -4.16 -1.28
N ALA A 189 14.96 -3.01 -1.90
CA ALA A 189 14.17 -2.55 -3.04
C ALA A 189 15.10 -2.05 -4.14
N GLN A 190 14.77 -2.38 -5.38
CA GLN A 190 15.38 -1.83 -6.58
C GLN A 190 14.31 -1.11 -7.36
N ARG A 191 14.36 0.24 -7.39
CA ARG A 191 13.49 1.02 -8.26
C ARG A 191 14.02 0.93 -9.68
N VAL A 192 13.15 0.59 -10.63
CA VAL A 192 13.52 0.37 -12.03
C VAL A 192 12.74 1.34 -12.93
N PRO A 193 13.23 1.64 -14.15
CA PRO A 193 12.61 2.60 -15.05
C PRO A 193 11.35 2.04 -15.75
N VAL A 194 10.41 1.57 -14.94
CA VAL A 194 9.11 1.03 -15.36
C VAL A 194 8.01 1.85 -14.70
N PRO A 195 7.02 2.39 -15.44
CA PRO A 195 6.00 3.28 -14.89
C PRO A 195 4.96 2.56 -14.03
N THR A 196 4.72 1.28 -14.27
CA THR A 196 3.71 0.49 -13.54
C THR A 196 4.15 -0.96 -13.38
N GLY A 197 3.63 -1.61 -12.34
CA GLY A 197 3.93 -2.99 -12.03
C GLY A 197 5.23 -3.15 -11.23
N SER A 198 5.22 -4.06 -10.27
CA SER A 198 6.37 -4.39 -9.43
C SER A 198 6.36 -5.88 -9.14
N THR A 199 7.55 -6.45 -8.98
CA THR A 199 7.72 -7.86 -8.63
C THR A 199 8.34 -7.96 -7.24
N THR A 200 7.77 -8.77 -6.37
CA THR A 200 8.37 -9.09 -5.07
C THR A 200 8.83 -10.55 -5.07
N ILE A 201 10.07 -10.74 -4.69
CA ILE A 201 10.71 -12.05 -4.56
C ILE A 201 10.92 -12.30 -3.08
N LEU A 202 10.45 -13.45 -2.59
CA LEU A 202 10.70 -13.92 -1.23
C LEU A 202 11.56 -15.17 -1.30
N VAL A 203 12.74 -15.10 -0.70
CA VAL A 203 13.60 -16.26 -0.43
C VAL A 203 13.52 -16.54 1.06
N ALA A 204 13.09 -17.73 1.44
CA ALA A 204 12.84 -18.07 2.82
C ALA A 204 13.41 -19.44 3.20
N VAL A 205 13.91 -19.54 4.43
CA VAL A 205 14.19 -20.80 5.10
C VAL A 205 12.95 -21.18 5.88
N VAL A 206 12.40 -22.34 5.60
CA VAL A 206 11.20 -22.86 6.27
C VAL A 206 11.53 -24.10 7.10
N LYS A 207 10.71 -24.39 8.10
CA LYS A 207 10.76 -25.64 8.85
C LYS A 207 9.60 -26.52 8.43
N SER A 208 9.92 -27.78 8.07
CA SER A 208 8.91 -28.80 7.75
C SER A 208 9.43 -30.15 8.18
N ASP A 209 8.53 -31.02 8.62
CA ASP A 209 8.83 -32.43 8.90
C ASP A 209 8.61 -33.28 7.64
N GLU A 210 7.98 -32.72 6.61
CA GLU A 210 7.76 -33.35 5.30
C GLU A 210 8.67 -32.69 4.23
N GLU A 211 8.86 -33.40 3.13
CA GLU A 211 9.59 -32.88 1.98
C GLU A 211 8.83 -31.69 1.35
N VAL A 212 9.49 -30.56 1.28
CA VAL A 212 8.97 -29.35 0.62
C VAL A 212 9.41 -29.33 -0.83
N THR A 213 8.45 -29.43 -1.74
CA THR A 213 8.69 -29.45 -3.18
C THR A 213 8.09 -28.20 -3.86
N PRO A 214 8.55 -27.84 -5.06
CA PRO A 214 7.86 -26.79 -5.84
C PRO A 214 6.36 -27.04 -6.03
N ALA A 215 5.97 -28.29 -6.26
CA ALA A 215 4.58 -28.67 -6.45
C ALA A 215 3.74 -28.44 -5.18
N SER A 216 4.28 -28.81 -4.00
CA SER A 216 3.57 -28.63 -2.73
C SER A 216 3.45 -27.14 -2.34
N ILE A 217 4.48 -26.33 -2.60
CA ILE A 217 4.44 -24.87 -2.40
C ILE A 217 3.40 -24.24 -3.34
N ASN A 218 3.43 -24.58 -4.63
CA ASN A 218 2.48 -24.05 -5.60
C ASN A 218 1.03 -24.42 -5.25
N ALA A 219 0.80 -25.64 -4.78
CA ALA A 219 -0.51 -26.09 -4.31
C ALA A 219 -0.98 -25.25 -3.09
N ALA A 220 -0.09 -25.00 -2.14
CA ALA A 220 -0.39 -24.16 -0.96
C ALA A 220 -0.73 -22.72 -1.35
N MET A 221 0.04 -22.12 -2.28
CA MET A 221 -0.22 -20.77 -2.79
C MET A 221 -1.53 -20.69 -3.54
N LYS A 222 -1.83 -21.66 -4.38
CA LYS A 222 -3.10 -21.75 -5.12
C LYS A 222 -4.30 -21.89 -4.17
N ALA A 223 -4.17 -22.74 -3.16
CA ALA A 223 -5.23 -22.93 -2.15
C ALA A 223 -5.47 -21.68 -1.29
N ALA A 224 -4.45 -20.84 -1.09
CA ALA A 224 -4.56 -19.60 -0.33
C ALA A 224 -5.11 -18.42 -1.13
N SER A 225 -5.23 -18.52 -2.46
CA SER A 225 -5.74 -17.44 -3.32
C SER A 225 -7.20 -17.10 -2.99
N ASN A 226 -7.56 -15.84 -3.16
CA ASN A 226 -8.89 -15.31 -2.89
C ASN A 226 -9.14 -14.05 -3.73
N GLU A 227 -10.22 -13.29 -3.45
CA GLU A 227 -10.56 -12.08 -4.19
C GLU A 227 -9.53 -10.94 -4.08
N SER A 228 -8.62 -10.99 -3.10
CA SER A 228 -7.58 -9.96 -2.91
C SER A 228 -6.28 -10.28 -3.63
N TYR A 229 -5.97 -11.55 -3.82
CA TYR A 229 -4.79 -12.00 -4.54
C TYR A 229 -5.03 -13.34 -5.22
N GLY A 230 -4.60 -13.42 -6.46
CA GLY A 230 -4.76 -14.60 -7.30
C GLY A 230 -3.50 -15.44 -7.37
N TYR A 231 -3.64 -16.59 -8.03
CA TYR A 231 -2.57 -17.48 -8.42
C TYR A 231 -2.56 -17.60 -9.94
N THR A 232 -1.39 -17.59 -10.55
CA THR A 232 -1.21 -17.84 -11.99
C THR A 232 -0.12 -18.86 -12.23
N GLU A 233 -0.29 -19.65 -13.27
CA GLU A 233 0.73 -20.56 -13.82
C GLU A 233 1.28 -20.01 -15.15
N GLU A 234 0.75 -18.88 -15.61
CA GLU A 234 1.25 -18.19 -16.82
C GLU A 234 2.59 -17.50 -16.51
N PRO A 235 3.54 -17.55 -17.47
CA PRO A 235 4.85 -16.93 -17.33
C PRO A 235 4.77 -15.38 -17.28
#